data_a92b55cc265e9451d6f93de81b809d31
#
_entry.id   a92b55cc265e9451d6f93de81b809d31
#
_cell.length_a   1.000
_cell.length_b   1.000
_cell.length_c   1.000
_cell.angle_alpha   90.00
_cell.angle_beta   90.00
_cell.angle_gamma   90.00
#
_symmetry.space_group_name_H-M   'P 1'
#
loop_
_entity.id
_entity.type
_entity.pdbx_description
1 polymer ?
#
loop_
_entity_poly.entity_id
_entity_poly.type
_entity_poly.pdbx_seq_one_letter_code
_entity_poly.pdbx_strand_id
1 'polypeptide(L)'
;GPDPLEAELASARHDSELAAAAAKAAKPAVAAALNEVAAERARHATALVEELARAAGEPTPTTTSETTTPTSGAPAPPPSLRDVVEALRKSAESATKLVPTLSGYRAGLMGSIGAACTASYQVGLPTEVKPR
;
A
#
# COMPACT_ATOMS: atom_id res chain seq x y z
N GLY A 1 11.75 5.49 20.48
CA GLY A 1 12.13 4.87 19.21
C GLY A 1 11.23 5.29 18.07
N PRO A 2 11.57 4.89 16.88
CA PRO A 2 10.74 5.27 15.73
C PRO A 2 9.36 4.68 15.84
N ASP A 3 8.40 5.45 15.35
CA ASP A 3 7.02 5.02 15.38
C ASP A 3 6.84 3.89 14.35
N PRO A 4 6.32 2.73 14.77
CA PRO A 4 6.16 1.62 13.83
C PRO A 4 5.25 1.95 12.63
N LEU A 5 4.37 2.93 12.77
CA LEU A 5 3.52 3.30 11.66
C LEU A 5 4.28 4.00 10.54
N GLU A 6 5.50 4.47 10.80
CA GLU A 6 6.29 5.08 9.73
C GLU A 6 6.67 4.05 8.66
N ALA A 7 7.03 2.84 9.08
CA ALA A 7 7.32 1.79 8.12
C ALA A 7 6.07 1.38 7.36
N GLU A 8 4.93 1.39 8.05
CA GLU A 8 3.67 1.05 7.39
C GLU A 8 3.29 2.11 6.36
N LEU A 9 3.58 3.37 6.65
CA LEU A 9 3.36 4.44 5.69
C LEU A 9 4.23 4.25 4.45
N ALA A 10 5.50 3.93 4.65
CA ALA A 10 6.39 3.69 3.52
C ALA A 10 5.89 2.53 2.66
N SER A 11 5.40 1.47 3.30
CA SER A 11 4.84 0.34 2.55
C SER A 11 3.61 0.74 1.75
N ALA A 12 2.73 1.56 2.34
CA ALA A 12 1.52 1.99 1.64
C ALA A 12 1.87 2.81 0.41
N ARG A 13 2.83 3.70 0.53
CA ARG A 13 3.27 4.51 -0.60
C ARG A 13 3.92 3.66 -1.68
N HIS A 14 4.77 2.73 -1.26
CA HIS A 14 5.42 1.84 -2.20
C HIS A 14 4.40 0.99 -2.95
N ASP A 15 3.45 0.41 -2.24
CA ASP A 15 2.43 -0.43 -2.86
C ASP A 15 1.58 0.34 -3.85
N SER A 16 1.25 1.59 -3.50
CA SER A 16 0.45 2.44 -4.38
C SER A 16 1.19 2.70 -5.68
N GLU A 17 2.47 3.05 -5.57
CA GLU A 17 3.27 3.34 -6.76
C GLU A 17 3.50 2.09 -7.60
N LEU A 18 3.74 0.96 -6.93
CA LEU A 18 3.96 -0.29 -7.62
C LEU A 18 2.72 -0.72 -8.41
N ALA A 19 1.55 -0.62 -7.78
CA ALA A 19 0.31 -1.00 -8.45
C ALA A 19 0.00 -0.09 -9.62
N ALA A 20 0.23 1.21 -9.46
CA ALA A 20 0.00 2.15 -10.55
C ALA A 20 0.94 1.86 -11.73
N ALA A 21 2.19 1.54 -11.42
CA ALA A 21 3.16 1.22 -12.47
C ALA A 21 2.78 -0.08 -13.20
N ALA A 22 2.36 -1.09 -12.43
CA ALA A 22 1.94 -2.35 -13.04
C ALA A 22 0.71 -2.16 -13.93
N ALA A 23 -0.18 -1.25 -13.54
CA ALA A 23 -1.39 -1.00 -14.31
C ALA A 23 -1.09 -0.50 -15.70
N LYS A 24 -0.01 0.24 -15.86
CA LYS A 24 0.31 0.82 -17.17
C LYS A 24 0.61 -0.22 -18.22
N ALA A 25 1.12 -1.37 -17.83
CA ALA A 25 1.48 -2.43 -18.76
C ALA A 25 0.49 -3.58 -18.76
N ALA A 26 -0.59 -3.47 -18.00
CA ALA A 26 -1.54 -4.57 -17.85
C ALA A 26 -2.68 -4.45 -18.85
N LYS A 27 -3.37 -5.56 -19.06
CA LYS A 27 -4.59 -5.55 -19.85
C LYS A 27 -5.64 -4.73 -19.13
N PRO A 28 -6.63 -4.17 -19.86
CA PRO A 28 -7.56 -3.22 -19.25
C PRO A 28 -8.25 -3.71 -17.99
N ALA A 29 -8.74 -4.94 -17.95
CA ALA A 29 -9.43 -5.43 -16.77
C ALA A 29 -8.49 -5.54 -15.57
N VAL A 30 -7.27 -6.00 -15.81
CA VAL A 30 -6.27 -6.10 -14.75
C VAL A 30 -5.81 -4.70 -14.34
N ALA A 31 -5.64 -3.80 -15.32
CA ALA A 31 -5.24 -2.44 -15.03
C ALA A 31 -6.24 -1.75 -14.13
N ALA A 32 -7.55 -1.96 -14.38
CA ALA A 32 -8.57 -1.35 -13.53
C ALA A 32 -8.45 -1.83 -12.10
N ALA A 33 -8.25 -3.13 -11.91
CA ALA A 33 -8.09 -3.67 -10.56
C ALA A 33 -6.82 -3.14 -9.89
N LEU A 34 -5.73 -3.04 -10.65
CA LEU A 34 -4.48 -2.51 -10.10
C LEU A 34 -4.60 -1.04 -9.72
N ASN A 35 -5.33 -0.27 -10.52
CA ASN A 35 -5.54 1.13 -10.18
C ASN A 35 -6.39 1.29 -8.93
N GLU A 36 -7.32 0.37 -8.69
CA GLU A 36 -8.08 0.37 -7.44
C GLU A 36 -7.17 0.11 -6.25
N VAL A 37 -6.24 -0.83 -6.39
CA VAL A 37 -5.27 -1.10 -5.34
C VAL A 37 -4.42 0.14 -5.08
N ALA A 38 -3.96 0.80 -6.16
CA ALA A 38 -3.14 1.99 -6.01
C ALA A 38 -3.91 3.07 -5.22
N ALA A 39 -5.19 3.26 -5.55
CA ALA A 39 -6.01 4.25 -4.86
C ALA A 39 -6.21 3.89 -3.40
N GLU A 40 -6.44 2.61 -3.12
CA GLU A 40 -6.66 2.17 -1.76
C GLU A 40 -5.43 2.34 -0.90
N ARG A 41 -4.26 1.95 -1.43
CA ARG A 41 -3.04 2.11 -0.66
C ARG A 41 -2.70 3.59 -0.47
N ALA A 42 -3.06 4.45 -1.43
CA ALA A 42 -2.89 5.89 -1.24
C ALA A 42 -3.76 6.40 -0.09
N ARG A 43 -4.99 5.87 0.02
CA ARG A 43 -5.87 6.24 1.14
C ARG A 43 -5.28 5.75 2.47
N HIS A 44 -4.69 4.55 2.48
CA HIS A 44 -4.03 4.05 3.69
C HIS A 44 -2.87 4.98 4.07
N ALA A 45 -2.10 5.42 3.08
CA ALA A 45 -0.99 6.32 3.34
C ALA A 45 -1.48 7.62 3.98
N THR A 46 -2.57 8.18 3.46
CA THR A 46 -3.15 9.39 4.01
C THR A 46 -3.57 9.19 5.47
N ALA A 47 -4.24 8.07 5.73
CA ALA A 47 -4.67 7.80 7.11
C ALA A 47 -3.49 7.66 8.06
N LEU A 48 -2.41 7.03 7.58
CA LEU A 48 -1.22 6.86 8.41
C LEU A 48 -0.51 8.19 8.66
N VAL A 49 -0.45 9.06 7.65
CA VAL A 49 0.12 10.38 7.82
C VAL A 49 -0.65 11.14 8.89
N GLU A 50 -1.98 11.08 8.81
CA GLU A 50 -2.82 11.80 9.78
C GLU A 50 -2.62 11.26 11.19
N GLU A 51 -2.52 9.95 11.32
CA GLU A 51 -2.32 9.36 12.65
C GLU A 51 -0.95 9.70 13.22
N LEU A 52 0.08 9.68 12.37
CA LEU A 52 1.42 10.04 12.82
C LEU A 52 1.46 11.50 13.26
N ALA A 53 0.81 12.38 12.53
CA ALA A 53 0.76 13.79 12.90
C ALA A 53 -0.01 13.99 14.20
N ARG A 54 -1.13 13.28 14.35
CA ARG A 54 -1.92 13.39 15.57
C ARG A 54 -1.13 12.93 16.77
N ALA A 55 -0.41 11.83 16.65
CA ALA A 55 0.38 11.30 17.75
C ALA A 55 1.54 12.21 18.11
N ALA A 56 2.09 12.91 17.13
CA ALA A 56 3.18 13.85 17.36
C ALA A 56 2.69 15.21 17.85
N GLY A 57 1.38 15.43 17.89
CA GLY A 57 0.82 16.71 18.29
C GLY A 57 0.96 17.78 17.23
N GLU A 58 1.13 17.37 15.97
CA GLU A 58 1.29 18.32 14.86
C GLU A 58 -0.02 18.50 14.11
N PRO A 59 -0.19 19.67 13.48
CA PRO A 59 -1.37 19.83 12.63
C PRO A 59 -1.26 18.90 11.45
N THR A 60 -2.41 18.55 10.91
CA THR A 60 -2.47 17.66 9.75
C THR A 60 -1.64 18.26 8.63
N PRO A 61 -0.66 17.54 8.12
CA PRO A 61 0.17 18.10 7.06
C PRO A 61 -0.63 18.27 5.79
N THR A 62 -0.42 19.42 5.18
CA THR A 62 -0.93 19.63 3.85
C THR A 62 -0.07 18.77 2.94
N THR A 63 -0.72 17.97 2.17
CA THR A 63 -0.05 17.05 1.29
C THR A 63 0.78 17.76 0.27
N THR A 64 2.02 17.84 0.48
CA THR A 64 2.93 18.17 -0.58
C THR A 64 3.25 16.83 -1.20
N SER A 65 2.74 16.64 -2.37
CA SER A 65 3.15 15.47 -3.09
C SER A 65 4.59 15.73 -3.52
N GLU A 66 5.46 15.03 -2.88
CA GLU A 66 6.82 15.05 -3.26
C GLU A 66 6.95 14.19 -4.46
N THR A 67 7.05 14.83 -5.57
CA THR A 67 7.38 14.12 -6.76
C THR A 67 8.86 13.83 -6.69
N THR A 68 9.18 12.67 -6.26
CA THR A 68 10.52 12.20 -6.41
C THR A 68 10.71 11.98 -7.88
N THR A 69 11.51 12.79 -8.46
CA THR A 69 11.93 12.57 -9.83
C THR A 69 12.66 11.25 -9.87
N PRO A 70 12.22 10.34 -10.67
CA PRO A 70 12.95 9.08 -10.76
C PRO A 70 14.33 9.36 -11.33
N THR A 71 15.29 8.80 -10.68
CA THR A 71 16.66 8.86 -11.15
C THR A 71 16.67 8.23 -12.52
N SER A 72 17.17 8.96 -13.46
CA SER A 72 17.25 8.44 -14.80
C SER A 72 18.27 7.33 -14.84
N GLY A 73 17.80 6.14 -14.92
CA GLY A 73 18.58 4.97 -15.21
C GLY A 73 17.92 4.29 -16.35
N ALA A 74 18.48 3.19 -16.75
CA ALA A 74 17.83 2.37 -17.75
C ALA A 74 16.45 2.01 -17.22
N PRO A 75 15.41 2.11 -18.03
CA PRO A 75 14.08 1.80 -17.55
C PRO A 75 14.01 0.36 -17.11
N ALA A 76 13.63 0.18 -15.87
CA ALA A 76 13.39 -1.15 -15.36
C ALA A 76 12.13 -1.69 -16.03
N PRO A 77 12.03 -2.99 -16.19
CA PRO A 77 10.79 -3.55 -16.71
C PRO A 77 9.65 -3.19 -15.75
N PRO A 78 8.44 -3.00 -16.27
CA PRO A 78 7.32 -2.68 -15.40
C PRO A 78 7.06 -3.82 -14.43
N PRO A 79 6.60 -3.50 -13.22
CA PRO A 79 6.25 -4.56 -12.28
C PRO A 79 5.06 -5.37 -12.80
N SER A 80 5.01 -6.62 -12.40
CA SER A 80 3.98 -7.53 -12.81
C SER A 80 2.85 -7.58 -11.78
N LEU A 81 1.74 -8.18 -12.17
CA LEU A 81 0.66 -8.44 -11.24
C LEU A 81 1.18 -9.24 -10.03
N ARG A 82 2.03 -10.23 -10.29
CA ARG A 82 2.59 -11.04 -9.21
C ARG A 82 3.38 -10.19 -8.23
N ASP A 83 4.12 -9.21 -8.75
CA ASP A 83 4.89 -8.32 -7.86
C ASP A 83 3.96 -7.57 -6.92
N VAL A 84 2.82 -7.12 -7.42
CA VAL A 84 1.86 -6.38 -6.60
C VAL A 84 1.21 -7.32 -5.57
N VAL A 85 0.83 -8.53 -6.00
CA VAL A 85 0.26 -9.51 -5.08
C VAL A 85 1.22 -9.80 -3.94
N GLU A 86 2.49 -10.00 -4.28
CA GLU A 86 3.49 -10.30 -3.26
C GLU A 86 3.68 -9.12 -2.30
N ALA A 87 3.70 -7.90 -2.83
CA ALA A 87 3.84 -6.72 -2.00
C ALA A 87 2.66 -6.57 -1.05
N LEU A 88 1.45 -6.80 -1.56
CA LEU A 88 0.25 -6.70 -0.71
C LEU A 88 0.23 -7.78 0.36
N ARG A 89 0.70 -8.97 0.03
CA ARG A 89 0.75 -10.03 1.00
C ARG A 89 1.70 -9.67 2.14
N LYS A 90 2.86 -9.14 1.80
CA LYS A 90 3.81 -8.71 2.82
C LYS A 90 3.24 -7.56 3.66
N SER A 91 2.57 -6.61 3.02
CA SER A 91 1.96 -5.51 3.75
C SER A 91 0.86 -5.99 4.68
N ALA A 92 0.05 -6.95 4.23
CA ALA A 92 -1.00 -7.52 5.08
C ALA A 92 -0.41 -8.21 6.29
N GLU A 93 0.66 -8.97 6.08
CA GLU A 93 1.31 -9.67 7.20
C GLU A 93 1.91 -8.70 8.20
N SER A 94 2.58 -7.66 7.68
CA SER A 94 3.20 -6.67 8.55
C SER A 94 2.15 -5.95 9.39
N ALA A 95 1.08 -5.51 8.75
CA ALA A 95 0.02 -4.79 9.44
C ALA A 95 -0.63 -5.68 10.51
N THR A 96 -0.91 -6.93 10.15
CA THR A 96 -1.57 -7.85 11.06
C THR A 96 -0.70 -8.16 12.27
N LYS A 97 0.60 -8.35 12.05
CA LYS A 97 1.52 -8.62 13.15
C LYS A 97 1.63 -7.45 14.11
N LEU A 98 1.43 -6.25 13.60
CA LEU A 98 1.56 -5.06 14.41
C LEU A 98 0.38 -4.86 15.35
N VAL A 99 -0.81 -5.34 14.96
CA VAL A 99 -2.04 -5.08 15.71
C VAL A 99 -1.94 -5.41 17.20
N PRO A 100 -1.41 -6.57 17.61
CA PRO A 100 -1.37 -6.89 19.05
C PRO A 100 -0.46 -5.96 19.85
N THR A 101 0.45 -5.23 19.19
CA THR A 101 1.35 -4.32 19.88
C THR A 101 0.75 -2.93 20.03
N LEU A 102 -0.41 -2.70 19.45
CA LEU A 102 -1.04 -1.38 19.43
C LEU A 102 -2.31 -1.41 20.26
N SER A 103 -2.83 -0.23 20.57
CA SER A 103 -4.08 -0.15 21.29
C SER A 103 -4.94 0.94 20.70
N GLY A 104 -6.23 0.92 21.04
CA GLY A 104 -7.17 1.95 20.66
C GLY A 104 -7.28 2.09 19.15
N TYR A 105 -7.29 3.33 18.72
CA TYR A 105 -7.51 3.64 17.31
C TYR A 105 -6.47 3.01 16.40
N ARG A 106 -5.22 2.97 16.84
CA ARG A 106 -4.14 2.43 16.03
C ARG A 106 -4.33 0.95 15.74
N ALA A 107 -4.78 0.19 16.73
CA ALA A 107 -5.03 -1.24 16.54
C ALA A 107 -6.14 -1.44 15.51
N GLY A 108 -7.21 -0.66 15.61
CA GLY A 108 -8.29 -0.74 14.65
C GLY A 108 -7.86 -0.33 13.26
N LEU A 109 -7.08 0.74 13.16
CA LEU A 109 -6.58 1.21 11.87
C LEU A 109 -5.73 0.13 11.20
N MET A 110 -4.76 -0.42 11.91
CA MET A 110 -3.87 -1.41 11.31
C MET A 110 -4.59 -2.72 11.01
N GLY A 111 -5.56 -3.10 11.84
CA GLY A 111 -6.39 -4.26 11.54
C GLY A 111 -7.19 -4.08 10.27
N SER A 112 -7.74 -2.89 10.08
CA SER A 112 -8.50 -2.57 8.88
C SER A 112 -7.60 -2.58 7.65
N ILE A 113 -6.40 -1.99 7.76
CA ILE A 113 -5.45 -1.98 6.65
C ILE A 113 -5.02 -3.40 6.30
N GLY A 114 -4.72 -4.21 7.29
CA GLY A 114 -4.33 -5.60 7.04
C GLY A 114 -5.43 -6.38 6.34
N ALA A 115 -6.67 -6.20 6.78
CA ALA A 115 -7.80 -6.86 6.16
C ALA A 115 -7.99 -6.40 4.72
N ALA A 116 -7.84 -5.10 4.46
CA ALA A 116 -7.99 -4.56 3.12
C ALA A 116 -6.93 -5.10 2.18
N CYS A 117 -5.68 -5.15 2.63
CA CYS A 117 -4.60 -5.69 1.81
C CYS A 117 -4.84 -7.17 1.51
N THR A 118 -5.31 -7.92 2.50
CA THR A 118 -5.62 -9.34 2.32
C THR A 118 -6.72 -9.51 1.28
N ALA A 119 -7.78 -8.73 1.40
CA ALA A 119 -8.89 -8.82 0.45
C ALA A 119 -8.42 -8.46 -0.95
N SER A 120 -7.53 -7.48 -1.07
CA SER A 120 -7.05 -7.07 -2.38
C SER A 120 -6.28 -8.17 -3.07
N TYR A 121 -5.36 -8.83 -2.38
CA TYR A 121 -4.55 -9.83 -3.08
C TYR A 121 -5.27 -11.17 -3.21
N GLN A 122 -6.24 -11.45 -2.35
CA GLN A 122 -6.94 -12.74 -2.43
C GLN A 122 -8.18 -12.68 -3.31
N VAL A 123 -8.83 -11.53 -3.37
CA VAL A 123 -10.12 -11.41 -4.04
C VAL A 123 -10.11 -10.32 -5.11
N GLY A 124 -9.57 -9.16 -4.77
CA GLY A 124 -9.66 -7.99 -5.64
C GLY A 124 -8.84 -8.11 -6.90
N LEU A 125 -7.64 -8.64 -6.81
CA LEU A 125 -6.79 -8.83 -7.98
C LEU A 125 -7.06 -10.17 -8.60
N PRO A 126 -7.12 -10.22 -9.94
CA PRO A 126 -7.31 -11.52 -10.58
C PRO A 126 -6.06 -12.33 -10.37
N THR A 127 -6.18 -13.41 -9.62
CA THR A 127 -5.08 -14.32 -9.49
C THR A 127 -5.04 -15.09 -10.78
N GLU A 128 -3.85 -15.24 -11.33
CA GLU A 128 -3.67 -16.08 -12.46
C GLU A 128 -3.97 -17.44 -12.04
N VAL A 129 -5.15 -17.87 -12.33
CA VAL A 129 -5.50 -19.23 -12.09
C VAL A 129 -4.75 -20.02 -13.11
N LYS A 130 -3.82 -20.81 -12.65
CA LYS A 130 -3.14 -21.65 -13.51
C LYS A 130 -4.08 -22.60 -14.04
N PRO A 131 -4.31 -22.55 -15.29
CA PRO A 131 -5.16 -23.62 -15.83
C PRO A 131 -4.42 -24.88 -15.62
N ARG A 132 -5.01 -25.80 -15.30
CA ARG A 132 -4.39 -26.97 -15.16
C ARG A 132 -4.62 -27.72 -16.12
#